data_ce5c91c0a1e6db266ed2c56561ada16a
#
_entry.id   ce5c91c0a1e6db266ed2c56561ada16a
#
_cell.length_a   1.000
_cell.length_b   1.000
_cell.length_c   1.000
_cell.angle_alpha   90.00
_cell.angle_beta   90.00
_cell.angle_gamma   90.00
#
_symmetry.space_group_name_H-M   'P 1'
#
loop_
_entity.id
_entity.type
_entity.pdbx_description
1 polymer ?
#
loop_
_entity_poly.entity_id
_entity_poly.type
_entity_poly.pdbx_seq_one_letter_code
_entity_poly.pdbx_strand_id
1 'polypeptide(L)'
;MRVRVLGAGIVGLSVADELIRRGHDVSVVDPSPGSGASYAAAGMLSPAGEAWYGEESLTRLCLSSLALWPDFASRLGVPVHTRGTLLVGVDAGDVQQVERQLAVLDLAGVSYERLGRRDLLGREPGLGRVAGGAFLAEDHSVDPRAVVAALLARVGERVGLDTAADVTVIATGTNLPAPYSSLIRPVRGDVVRVRTQEPVERTVRAWAHGEQVYVVPRTDSDEVVVGATSEERDGPLLPTVEGVWRLLDSARRVVPALDRANVVEVTSRDRPGTADNLPLVGPTHEPGVVLAAGAYRNGVLLAPLIARLVADHIETGVVEAVVDPRRSLGYPVDRVSLGLTGTETPDKSTKCPSSNTEESDR
;
A
#
# COMPACT_ATOMS: atom_id res chain seq x y z
N MET A 1 21.34 5.98 20.15
CA MET A 1 21.08 7.36 19.71
C MET A 1 19.71 7.77 20.18
N ARG A 2 19.45 9.07 20.33
CA ARG A 2 18.12 9.61 20.63
C ARG A 2 17.42 9.89 19.31
N VAL A 3 16.25 9.31 19.10
CA VAL A 3 15.49 9.43 17.85
C VAL A 3 14.09 9.97 18.15
N ARG A 4 13.70 11.02 17.45
CA ARG A 4 12.34 11.56 17.49
C ARG A 4 11.59 11.14 16.23
N VAL A 5 10.43 10.51 16.40
CA VAL A 5 9.54 10.13 15.32
C VAL A 5 8.36 11.09 15.30
N LEU A 6 8.16 11.79 14.19
CA LEU A 6 7.00 12.65 13.94
C LEU A 6 5.94 11.85 13.19
N GLY A 7 4.78 11.65 13.82
CA GLY A 7 3.66 10.86 13.31
C GLY A 7 3.55 9.48 13.98
N ALA A 8 2.37 9.18 14.49
CA ALA A 8 1.99 7.93 15.14
C ALA A 8 0.92 7.16 14.33
N GLY A 9 1.04 7.17 13.01
CA GLY A 9 0.39 6.20 12.12
C GLY A 9 1.13 4.87 12.11
N ILE A 10 0.64 3.89 11.35
CA ILE A 10 1.24 2.53 11.32
C ILE A 10 2.73 2.56 10.96
N VAL A 11 3.15 3.43 10.03
CA VAL A 11 4.55 3.54 9.62
C VAL A 11 5.40 4.11 10.76
N GLY A 12 5.03 5.27 11.33
CA GLY A 12 5.81 5.90 12.39
C GLY A 12 5.92 5.04 13.64
N LEU A 13 4.81 4.38 14.04
CA LEU A 13 4.81 3.46 15.16
C LEU A 13 5.64 2.21 14.92
N SER A 14 5.64 1.66 13.69
CA SER A 14 6.50 0.52 13.33
C SER A 14 7.98 0.91 13.38
N VAL A 15 8.32 2.11 12.89
CA VAL A 15 9.69 2.66 13.01
C VAL A 15 10.09 2.82 14.48
N ALA A 16 9.21 3.37 15.30
CA ALA A 16 9.47 3.54 16.73
C ALA A 16 9.68 2.20 17.45
N ASP A 17 8.81 1.20 17.22
CA ASP A 17 8.93 -0.14 17.79
C ASP A 17 10.25 -0.82 17.37
N GLU A 18 10.62 -0.73 16.10
CA GLU A 18 11.87 -1.32 15.59
C GLU A 18 13.10 -0.65 16.20
N LEU A 19 13.13 0.68 16.29
CA LEU A 19 14.24 1.42 16.90
C LEU A 19 14.35 1.14 18.39
N ILE A 20 13.25 1.06 19.13
CA ILE A 20 13.25 0.66 20.54
C ILE A 20 13.81 -0.76 20.70
N ARG A 21 13.40 -1.69 19.85
CA ARG A 21 13.90 -3.07 19.85
C ARG A 21 15.40 -3.16 19.60
N ARG A 22 15.96 -2.22 18.82
CA ARG A 22 17.41 -2.11 18.57
C ARG A 22 18.17 -1.32 19.64
N GLY A 23 17.48 -0.87 20.70
CA GLY A 23 18.12 -0.21 21.85
C GLY A 23 18.29 1.29 21.70
N HIS A 24 17.59 1.94 20.77
CA HIS A 24 17.57 3.40 20.66
C HIS A 24 16.63 4.02 21.70
N ASP A 25 16.95 5.26 22.11
CA ASP A 25 16.06 6.08 22.92
C ASP A 25 15.10 6.85 21.98
N VAL A 26 13.81 6.52 22.04
CA VAL A 26 12.81 6.98 21.06
C VAL A 26 11.73 7.81 21.74
N SER A 27 11.40 8.95 21.14
CA SER A 27 10.17 9.71 21.43
C SER A 27 9.29 9.81 20.18
N VAL A 28 7.97 9.84 20.37
CA VAL A 28 6.99 9.92 19.28
C VAL A 28 6.07 11.11 19.49
N VAL A 29 5.96 11.97 18.48
CA VAL A 29 5.10 13.17 18.52
C VAL A 29 4.01 13.04 17.49
N ASP A 30 2.76 13.05 17.94
CA ASP A 30 1.57 13.08 17.09
C ASP A 30 0.39 13.68 17.88
N PRO A 31 -0.30 14.70 17.36
CA PRO A 31 -1.44 15.29 18.05
C PRO A 31 -2.67 14.37 18.11
N SER A 32 -2.72 13.33 17.26
CA SER A 32 -3.88 12.43 17.13
C SER A 32 -3.44 11.03 16.68
N PRO A 33 -2.76 10.26 17.55
CA PRO A 33 -2.19 8.96 17.22
C PRO A 33 -3.19 8.01 16.55
N GLY A 34 -2.78 7.37 15.46
CA GLY A 34 -3.57 6.38 14.74
C GLY A 34 -4.73 6.92 13.89
N SER A 35 -5.05 8.21 13.93
CA SER A 35 -6.26 8.78 13.30
C SER A 35 -6.15 9.04 11.79
N GLY A 36 -4.95 8.95 11.21
CA GLY A 36 -4.67 9.21 9.79
C GLY A 36 -5.14 8.11 8.85
N ALA A 37 -4.44 7.94 7.71
CA ALA A 37 -4.76 6.94 6.69
C ALA A 37 -4.83 5.50 7.25
N SER A 38 -4.05 5.17 8.27
CA SER A 38 -4.04 3.86 8.93
C SER A 38 -5.40 3.49 9.55
N TYR A 39 -6.18 4.48 10.01
CA TYR A 39 -7.51 4.27 10.58
C TYR A 39 -8.52 3.75 9.56
N ALA A 40 -8.47 4.27 8.33
CA ALA A 40 -9.37 3.89 7.25
C ALA A 40 -8.93 2.62 6.52
N ALA A 41 -7.65 2.27 6.60
CA ALA A 41 -7.07 1.18 5.80
C ALA A 41 -7.80 -0.15 5.96
N ALA A 42 -7.97 -0.87 4.85
CA ALA A 42 -8.55 -2.21 4.86
C ALA A 42 -7.60 -3.28 5.38
N GLY A 43 -6.30 -3.05 5.28
CA GLY A 43 -5.28 -3.95 5.82
C GLY A 43 -4.92 -5.10 4.92
N MET A 44 -5.11 -4.99 3.62
CA MET A 44 -4.64 -5.98 2.67
C MET A 44 -3.11 -6.06 2.69
N LEU A 45 -2.59 -7.27 2.83
CA LEU A 45 -1.20 -7.65 2.66
C LEU A 45 -1.10 -8.38 1.32
N SER A 46 -1.29 -7.64 0.24
CA SER A 46 -1.68 -8.17 -1.07
C SER A 46 -0.77 -7.62 -2.17
N PRO A 47 0.53 -8.02 -2.20
CA PRO A 47 1.45 -7.58 -3.25
C PRO A 47 1.00 -8.00 -4.65
N ALA A 48 0.38 -9.19 -4.79
CA ALA A 48 -0.14 -9.65 -6.07
C ALA A 48 -1.43 -8.94 -6.47
N GLY A 49 -2.37 -8.77 -5.55
CA GLY A 49 -3.63 -8.09 -5.81
C GLY A 49 -3.49 -6.58 -6.04
N GLU A 50 -2.39 -5.96 -5.60
CA GLU A 50 -2.08 -4.54 -5.82
C GLU A 50 -1.07 -4.31 -6.96
N ALA A 51 -0.51 -5.37 -7.58
CA ALA A 51 0.47 -5.25 -8.64
C ALA A 51 -0.10 -4.51 -9.86
N TRP A 52 0.66 -3.56 -10.39
CA TRP A 52 0.26 -2.76 -11.53
C TRP A 52 1.40 -2.61 -12.52
N TYR A 53 1.04 -2.44 -13.79
CA TYR A 53 2.01 -2.24 -14.87
C TYR A 53 2.82 -0.96 -14.64
N GLY A 54 4.16 -1.07 -14.77
CA GLY A 54 5.09 0.03 -14.53
C GLY A 54 5.46 0.23 -13.06
N GLU A 55 4.93 -0.59 -12.14
CA GLU A 55 5.22 -0.54 -10.70
C GLU A 55 6.03 -1.78 -10.21
N GLU A 56 6.90 -2.34 -11.06
CA GLU A 56 7.64 -3.58 -10.75
C GLU A 56 8.55 -3.42 -9.53
N SER A 57 9.13 -2.23 -9.33
CA SER A 57 9.94 -1.94 -8.15
C SER A 57 9.11 -1.91 -6.88
N LEU A 58 7.90 -1.33 -6.94
CA LEU A 58 6.95 -1.34 -5.83
C LEU A 58 6.50 -2.76 -5.50
N THR A 59 6.19 -3.57 -6.52
CA THR A 59 5.80 -4.97 -6.34
C THR A 59 6.90 -5.76 -5.62
N ARG A 60 8.17 -5.60 -6.00
CA ARG A 60 9.31 -6.24 -5.31
C ARG A 60 9.44 -5.80 -3.85
N LEU A 61 9.27 -4.52 -3.56
CA LEU A 61 9.26 -4.01 -2.17
C LEU A 61 8.10 -4.62 -1.37
N CYS A 62 6.92 -4.70 -1.96
CA CYS A 62 5.73 -5.29 -1.33
C CYS A 62 5.94 -6.78 -1.02
N LEU A 63 6.52 -7.56 -1.95
CA LEU A 63 6.86 -8.97 -1.73
C LEU A 63 7.91 -9.13 -0.60
N SER A 64 8.95 -8.29 -0.61
CA SER A 64 9.97 -8.29 0.45
C SER A 64 9.39 -7.93 1.81
N SER A 65 8.42 -7.03 1.85
CA SER A 65 7.73 -6.66 3.08
C SER A 65 6.77 -7.75 3.57
N LEU A 66 6.05 -8.41 2.65
CA LEU A 66 5.16 -9.51 3.00
C LEU A 66 5.91 -10.62 3.76
N ALA A 67 7.13 -10.94 3.34
CA ALA A 67 7.98 -11.93 4.01
C ALA A 67 8.33 -11.58 5.47
N LEU A 68 8.21 -10.32 5.88
CA LEU A 68 8.44 -9.87 7.27
C LEU A 68 7.18 -9.95 8.14
N TRP A 69 6.01 -10.05 7.53
CA TRP A 69 4.74 -9.97 8.25
C TRP A 69 4.51 -11.10 9.26
N PRO A 70 4.87 -12.38 9.02
CA PRO A 70 4.67 -13.44 10.00
C PRO A 70 5.32 -13.12 11.35
N ASP A 71 6.59 -12.73 11.34
CA ASP A 71 7.33 -12.38 12.55
C ASP A 71 6.82 -11.07 13.16
N PHE A 72 6.51 -10.08 12.33
CA PHE A 72 6.01 -8.79 12.78
C PHE A 72 4.66 -8.93 13.49
N ALA A 73 3.70 -9.63 12.89
CA ALA A 73 2.38 -9.87 13.45
C ALA A 73 2.44 -10.72 14.73
N SER A 74 3.29 -11.76 14.73
CA SER A 74 3.51 -12.63 15.90
C SER A 74 4.02 -11.82 17.11
N ARG A 75 4.98 -10.92 16.90
CA ARG A 75 5.50 -10.05 17.97
C ARG A 75 4.45 -9.09 18.52
N LEU A 76 3.51 -8.67 17.69
CA LEU A 76 2.41 -7.79 18.09
C LEU A 76 1.23 -8.54 18.71
N GLY A 77 1.18 -9.87 18.59
CA GLY A 77 0.03 -10.66 18.99
C GLY A 77 -1.22 -10.39 18.15
N VAL A 78 -1.06 -9.96 16.88
CA VAL A 78 -2.16 -9.64 15.98
C VAL A 78 -2.35 -10.76 14.97
N PRO A 79 -3.58 -11.30 14.81
CA PRO A 79 -3.84 -12.35 13.84
C PRO A 79 -3.73 -11.84 12.40
N VAL A 80 -3.16 -12.65 11.52
CA VAL A 80 -3.14 -12.45 10.07
C VAL A 80 -4.17 -13.39 9.44
N HIS A 81 -5.02 -12.85 8.60
CA HIS A 81 -5.97 -13.63 7.81
C HIS A 81 -5.28 -14.20 6.57
N THR A 82 -5.05 -15.51 6.55
CA THR A 82 -4.22 -16.20 5.54
C THR A 82 -5.02 -17.05 4.55
N ARG A 83 -6.32 -16.76 4.36
CA ARG A 83 -7.18 -17.53 3.44
C ARG A 83 -6.98 -17.19 1.97
N GLY A 84 -6.06 -16.32 1.65
CA GLY A 84 -5.80 -15.84 0.30
C GLY A 84 -6.82 -14.80 -0.18
N THR A 85 -6.57 -14.29 -1.39
CA THR A 85 -7.42 -13.29 -2.06
C THR A 85 -7.97 -13.85 -3.36
N LEU A 86 -9.25 -13.62 -3.62
CA LEU A 86 -9.87 -13.85 -4.92
C LEU A 86 -9.84 -12.55 -5.73
N LEU A 87 -9.25 -12.57 -6.91
CA LEU A 87 -9.29 -11.49 -7.89
C LEU A 87 -10.32 -11.87 -8.96
N VAL A 88 -11.43 -11.13 -9.05
CA VAL A 88 -12.57 -11.53 -9.88
C VAL A 88 -13.02 -10.44 -10.85
N GLY A 89 -13.59 -10.85 -11.99
CA GLY A 89 -14.31 -9.99 -12.92
C GLY A 89 -15.79 -10.39 -13.00
N VAL A 90 -16.70 -9.40 -13.00
CA VAL A 90 -18.14 -9.63 -13.02
C VAL A 90 -18.62 -9.98 -14.44
N ASP A 91 -18.00 -9.39 -15.45
CA ASP A 91 -18.28 -9.66 -16.86
C ASP A 91 -17.01 -9.93 -17.69
N ALA A 92 -17.15 -10.08 -18.99
CA ALA A 92 -16.00 -10.39 -19.87
C ALA A 92 -14.99 -9.22 -19.98
N GLY A 93 -15.46 -7.97 -19.91
CA GLY A 93 -14.60 -6.78 -19.91
C GLY A 93 -13.79 -6.69 -18.63
N ASP A 94 -14.41 -6.97 -17.51
CA ASP A 94 -13.76 -7.01 -16.18
C ASP A 94 -12.72 -8.15 -16.11
N VAL A 95 -13.04 -9.33 -16.68
CA VAL A 95 -12.07 -10.44 -16.75
C VAL A 95 -10.84 -10.05 -17.57
N GLN A 96 -10.98 -9.22 -18.61
CA GLN A 96 -9.81 -8.70 -19.33
C GLN A 96 -8.91 -7.83 -18.45
N GLN A 97 -9.47 -7.06 -17.49
CA GLN A 97 -8.67 -6.30 -16.54
C GLN A 97 -7.94 -7.25 -15.58
N VAL A 98 -8.60 -8.31 -15.13
CA VAL A 98 -7.96 -9.37 -14.34
C VAL A 98 -6.79 -9.98 -15.11
N GLU A 99 -7.00 -10.37 -16.37
CA GLU A 99 -5.94 -10.98 -17.20
C GLU A 99 -4.75 -10.03 -17.44
N ARG A 100 -4.98 -8.72 -17.57
CA ARG A 100 -3.90 -7.71 -17.65
C ARG A 100 -3.08 -7.68 -16.35
N GLN A 101 -3.74 -7.77 -15.20
CA GLN A 101 -3.06 -7.83 -13.91
C GLN A 101 -2.27 -9.13 -13.76
N LEU A 102 -2.85 -10.28 -14.17
CA LEU A 102 -2.15 -11.57 -14.14
C LEU A 102 -0.90 -11.56 -15.03
N ALA A 103 -0.93 -10.89 -16.18
CA ALA A 103 0.26 -10.72 -17.03
C ALA A 103 1.39 -9.94 -16.32
N VAL A 104 1.06 -8.98 -15.45
CA VAL A 104 2.06 -8.32 -14.60
C VAL A 104 2.66 -9.29 -13.57
N LEU A 105 1.84 -10.16 -12.99
CA LEU A 105 2.30 -11.19 -12.06
C LEU A 105 3.21 -12.22 -12.73
N ASP A 106 2.90 -12.62 -13.96
CA ASP A 106 3.76 -13.51 -14.76
C ASP A 106 5.16 -12.89 -14.95
N LEU A 107 5.23 -11.59 -15.28
CA LEU A 107 6.50 -10.86 -15.42
C LEU A 107 7.26 -10.74 -14.10
N ALA A 108 6.55 -10.64 -12.98
CA ALA A 108 7.13 -10.58 -11.65
C ALA A 108 7.47 -11.96 -11.05
N GLY A 109 7.14 -13.06 -11.72
CA GLY A 109 7.33 -14.41 -11.22
C GLY A 109 6.46 -14.77 -10.03
N VAL A 110 5.30 -14.11 -9.87
CA VAL A 110 4.36 -14.31 -8.76
C VAL A 110 3.34 -15.37 -9.13
N SER A 111 3.23 -16.40 -8.28
CA SER A 111 2.30 -17.52 -8.51
C SER A 111 0.85 -17.14 -8.24
N TYR A 112 -0.04 -17.63 -9.06
CA TYR A 112 -1.49 -17.54 -8.91
C TYR A 112 -2.18 -18.73 -9.58
N GLU A 113 -3.46 -18.93 -9.29
CA GLU A 113 -4.28 -19.96 -9.91
C GLU A 113 -5.46 -19.31 -10.66
N ARG A 114 -5.52 -19.48 -12.00
CA ARG A 114 -6.68 -19.04 -12.78
C ARG A 114 -7.90 -19.87 -12.43
N LEU A 115 -9.02 -19.23 -12.17
CA LEU A 115 -10.25 -19.89 -11.79
C LEU A 115 -11.41 -19.49 -12.70
N GLY A 116 -12.13 -20.50 -13.17
CA GLY A 116 -13.45 -20.31 -13.77
C GLY A 116 -14.51 -20.00 -12.72
N ARG A 117 -15.69 -19.57 -13.19
CA ARG A 117 -16.81 -19.22 -12.31
C ARG A 117 -17.15 -20.32 -11.30
N ARG A 118 -17.16 -21.60 -11.72
CA ARG A 118 -17.52 -22.73 -10.86
C ARG A 118 -16.53 -22.86 -9.68
N ASP A 119 -15.25 -22.74 -9.98
CA ASP A 119 -14.19 -22.91 -8.98
C ASP A 119 -14.16 -21.72 -8.01
N LEU A 120 -14.41 -20.49 -8.51
CA LEU A 120 -14.58 -19.30 -7.70
C LEU A 120 -15.71 -19.48 -6.67
N LEU A 121 -16.90 -19.92 -7.12
CA LEU A 121 -18.05 -20.18 -6.26
C LEU A 121 -17.81 -21.34 -5.29
N GLY A 122 -16.96 -22.32 -5.66
CA GLY A 122 -16.54 -23.39 -4.77
C GLY A 122 -15.63 -22.92 -3.65
N ARG A 123 -14.82 -21.88 -3.90
CA ARG A 123 -13.93 -21.28 -2.89
C ARG A 123 -14.59 -20.25 -2.01
N GLU A 124 -15.49 -19.46 -2.57
CA GLU A 124 -16.26 -18.42 -1.89
C GLU A 124 -17.74 -18.49 -2.32
N PRO A 125 -18.56 -19.29 -1.60
CA PRO A 125 -19.96 -19.47 -1.96
C PRO A 125 -20.79 -18.19 -1.91
N GLY A 126 -20.32 -17.20 -1.14
CA GLY A 126 -20.96 -15.88 -1.01
C GLY A 126 -20.78 -14.98 -2.23
N LEU A 127 -20.01 -15.40 -3.26
CA LEU A 127 -19.89 -14.62 -4.49
C LEU A 127 -21.17 -14.60 -5.30
N GLY A 128 -21.47 -13.44 -5.84
CA GLY A 128 -22.57 -13.23 -6.75
C GLY A 128 -22.28 -13.69 -8.18
N ARG A 129 -22.74 -12.90 -9.14
CA ARG A 129 -22.50 -13.18 -10.55
C ARG A 129 -21.07 -12.73 -10.94
N VAL A 130 -20.15 -13.67 -11.04
CA VAL A 130 -18.77 -13.47 -11.51
C VAL A 130 -18.56 -14.26 -12.82
N ALA A 131 -17.70 -13.76 -13.71
CA ALA A 131 -17.42 -14.40 -15.00
C ALA A 131 -16.15 -15.25 -14.95
N GLY A 132 -15.13 -14.83 -14.16
CA GLY A 132 -13.85 -15.52 -14.01
C GLY A 132 -12.92 -14.74 -13.12
N GLY A 133 -11.74 -15.28 -12.88
CA GLY A 133 -10.75 -14.62 -12.02
C GLY A 133 -9.57 -15.50 -11.68
N ALA A 134 -8.92 -15.18 -10.56
CA ALA A 134 -7.79 -15.92 -10.05
C ALA A 134 -7.79 -16.00 -8.52
N PHE A 135 -7.07 -16.97 -7.99
CA PHE A 135 -6.77 -17.09 -6.57
C PHE A 135 -5.30 -16.75 -6.33
N LEU A 136 -5.08 -15.85 -5.37
CA LEU A 136 -3.78 -15.36 -4.92
C LEU A 136 -3.57 -15.92 -3.51
N ALA A 137 -2.88 -17.05 -3.43
CA ALA A 137 -2.77 -17.81 -2.17
C ALA A 137 -1.97 -17.07 -1.09
N GLU A 138 -0.93 -16.35 -1.52
CA GLU A 138 0.00 -15.63 -0.62
C GLU A 138 -0.47 -14.20 -0.28
N ASP A 139 -1.58 -13.75 -0.84
CA ASP A 139 -2.17 -12.47 -0.47
C ASP A 139 -3.03 -12.63 0.79
N HIS A 140 -2.69 -11.87 1.81
CA HIS A 140 -3.27 -11.96 3.15
C HIS A 140 -3.96 -10.65 3.54
N SER A 141 -4.50 -10.60 4.76
CA SER A 141 -4.97 -9.34 5.36
C SER A 141 -4.80 -9.33 6.88
N VAL A 142 -4.82 -8.14 7.44
CA VAL A 142 -4.72 -7.90 8.88
C VAL A 142 -5.69 -6.79 9.26
N ASP A 143 -6.06 -6.67 10.54
CA ASP A 143 -6.74 -5.47 11.01
C ASP A 143 -5.72 -4.36 11.33
N PRO A 144 -5.64 -3.28 10.51
CA PRO A 144 -4.69 -2.20 10.77
C PRO A 144 -4.92 -1.47 12.10
N ARG A 145 -6.17 -1.44 12.57
CA ARG A 145 -6.51 -0.81 13.86
C ARG A 145 -5.96 -1.63 15.02
N ALA A 146 -6.04 -2.96 14.94
CA ALA A 146 -5.43 -3.85 15.92
C ALA A 146 -3.90 -3.73 15.91
N VAL A 147 -3.29 -3.65 14.71
CA VAL A 147 -1.83 -3.41 14.58
C VAL A 147 -1.41 -2.09 15.22
N VAL A 148 -2.11 -1.00 14.90
CA VAL A 148 -1.82 0.32 15.49
C VAL A 148 -2.01 0.31 17.00
N ALA A 149 -3.07 -0.30 17.51
CA ALA A 149 -3.31 -0.42 18.95
C ALA A 149 -2.19 -1.22 19.67
N ALA A 150 -1.75 -2.34 19.08
CA ALA A 150 -0.65 -3.14 19.61
C ALA A 150 0.67 -2.37 19.61
N LEU A 151 0.97 -1.63 18.53
CA LEU A 151 2.15 -0.78 18.44
C LEU A 151 2.11 0.36 19.46
N LEU A 152 0.97 1.04 19.63
CA LEU A 152 0.80 2.07 20.65
C LEU A 152 1.06 1.52 22.05
N ALA A 153 0.55 0.33 22.36
CA ALA A 153 0.79 -0.31 23.66
C ALA A 153 2.27 -0.62 23.89
N ARG A 154 3.02 -1.01 22.84
CA ARG A 154 4.46 -1.32 22.92
C ARG A 154 5.33 -0.07 23.02
N VAL A 155 5.01 0.97 22.26
CA VAL A 155 5.71 2.26 22.31
C VAL A 155 5.42 2.96 23.67
N GLY A 156 4.20 2.80 24.18
CA GLY A 156 3.80 3.20 25.53
C GLY A 156 3.92 4.71 25.77
N GLU A 157 4.47 5.07 26.91
CA GLU A 157 4.60 6.45 27.39
C GLU A 157 5.51 7.34 26.51
N ARG A 158 6.20 6.78 25.54
CA ARG A 158 7.04 7.53 24.58
C ARG A 158 6.20 8.34 23.58
N VAL A 159 4.92 8.00 23.42
CA VAL A 159 3.98 8.77 22.60
C VAL A 159 3.55 10.02 23.36
N GLY A 160 3.67 11.18 22.71
CA GLY A 160 3.40 12.50 23.31
C GLY A 160 4.64 13.17 23.90
N LEU A 161 5.78 12.47 23.96
CA LEU A 161 7.05 13.07 24.39
C LEU A 161 7.71 13.81 23.22
N ASP A 162 8.08 15.05 23.41
CA ASP A 162 8.93 15.83 22.50
C ASP A 162 10.26 16.12 23.19
N THR A 163 11.25 15.27 22.91
CA THR A 163 12.58 15.36 23.51
C THR A 163 13.62 15.75 22.48
N ALA A 164 14.75 16.33 22.93
CA ALA A 164 15.88 16.60 22.07
C ALA A 164 16.42 15.29 21.45
N ALA A 165 16.59 15.29 20.15
CA ALA A 165 16.98 14.10 19.39
C ALA A 165 18.22 14.37 18.52
N ASP A 166 18.98 13.30 18.28
CA ASP A 166 20.12 13.30 17.35
C ASP A 166 19.63 13.10 15.91
N VAL A 167 18.51 12.37 15.73
CA VAL A 167 17.84 12.11 14.47
C VAL A 167 16.35 12.35 14.61
N THR A 168 15.74 12.96 13.59
CA THR A 168 14.29 13.12 13.46
C THR A 168 13.79 12.31 12.27
N VAL A 169 12.86 11.37 12.50
CA VAL A 169 12.18 10.62 11.45
C VAL A 169 10.81 11.25 11.20
N ILE A 170 10.53 11.63 9.96
CA ILE A 170 9.26 12.24 9.55
C ILE A 170 8.37 11.18 8.91
N ALA A 171 7.28 10.80 9.61
CA ALA A 171 6.30 9.80 9.22
C ALA A 171 4.84 10.33 9.31
N THR A 172 4.63 11.60 8.98
CA THR A 172 3.39 12.36 9.18
C THR A 172 2.32 12.14 8.09
N GLY A 173 2.46 11.08 7.29
CA GLY A 173 1.49 10.74 6.24
C GLY A 173 1.41 11.81 5.15
N THR A 174 0.24 12.40 4.93
CA THR A 174 0.04 13.46 3.93
C THR A 174 0.53 14.84 4.37
N ASN A 175 0.79 15.02 5.66
CA ASN A 175 1.13 16.32 6.24
C ASN A 175 2.64 16.45 6.48
N LEU A 176 3.45 16.27 5.43
CA LEU A 176 4.88 16.53 5.55
C LEU A 176 5.14 18.02 5.81
N PRO A 177 6.03 18.36 6.77
CA PRO A 177 6.44 19.73 6.98
C PRO A 177 7.24 20.29 5.79
N ALA A 178 7.29 21.62 5.65
CA ALA A 178 8.21 22.26 4.73
C ALA A 178 9.66 21.90 5.09
N PRO A 179 10.56 21.71 4.12
CA PRO A 179 10.37 21.89 2.67
C PRO A 179 9.81 20.66 1.94
N TYR A 180 9.42 19.59 2.63
CA TYR A 180 9.08 18.28 2.05
C TYR A 180 7.60 18.14 1.63
N SER A 181 6.76 19.13 1.92
CA SER A 181 5.31 19.06 1.70
C SER A 181 4.91 18.77 0.24
N SER A 182 5.70 19.25 -0.72
CA SER A 182 5.45 19.04 -2.16
C SER A 182 5.77 17.61 -2.66
N LEU A 183 6.41 16.78 -1.84
CA LEU A 183 6.76 15.41 -2.21
C LEU A 183 5.57 14.46 -2.16
N ILE A 184 4.50 14.86 -1.47
CA ILE A 184 3.32 14.04 -1.23
C ILE A 184 2.08 14.70 -1.86
N ARG A 185 1.37 13.92 -2.65
CA ARG A 185 0.02 14.25 -3.12
C ARG A 185 -1.02 13.49 -2.29
N PRO A 186 -2.02 14.16 -1.74
CA PRO A 186 -3.12 13.50 -1.05
C PRO A 186 -4.04 12.81 -2.06
N VAL A 187 -4.33 11.51 -1.85
CA VAL A 187 -5.31 10.77 -2.65
C VAL A 187 -6.41 10.29 -1.75
N ARG A 188 -7.59 10.91 -1.88
CA ARG A 188 -8.77 10.65 -1.07
C ARG A 188 -9.32 9.27 -1.33
N GLY A 189 -9.69 8.56 -0.26
CA GLY A 189 -10.39 7.28 -0.35
C GLY A 189 -11.47 7.15 0.69
N ASP A 190 -12.68 6.85 0.22
CA ASP A 190 -13.80 6.48 1.06
C ASP A 190 -13.79 4.98 1.29
N VAL A 191 -14.06 4.57 2.52
CA VAL A 191 -14.11 3.18 2.97
C VAL A 191 -15.36 3.00 3.82
N VAL A 192 -16.08 1.92 3.60
CA VAL A 192 -17.29 1.56 4.36
C VAL A 192 -16.99 0.30 5.18
N ARG A 193 -17.36 0.33 6.46
CA ARG A 193 -17.36 -0.84 7.33
C ARG A 193 -18.79 -1.30 7.53
N VAL A 194 -19.02 -2.57 7.36
CA VAL A 194 -20.33 -3.19 7.52
C VAL A 194 -20.24 -4.42 8.42
N ARG A 195 -21.37 -4.82 9.02
CA ARG A 195 -21.51 -6.12 9.68
C ARG A 195 -22.53 -6.96 8.95
N THR A 196 -22.17 -8.21 8.68
CA THR A 196 -23.04 -9.17 7.99
C THR A 196 -23.13 -10.48 8.78
N GLN A 197 -24.33 -11.09 8.80
CA GLN A 197 -24.53 -12.42 9.37
C GLN A 197 -24.16 -13.55 8.39
N GLU A 198 -24.00 -13.21 7.12
CA GLU A 198 -23.58 -14.17 6.10
C GLU A 198 -22.04 -14.14 6.00
N PRO A 199 -21.36 -15.28 6.08
CA PRO A 199 -19.92 -15.32 6.11
C PRO A 199 -19.31 -14.87 4.78
N VAL A 200 -18.31 -14.00 4.86
CA VAL A 200 -17.35 -13.72 3.79
C VAL A 200 -16.01 -14.29 4.27
N GLU A 201 -15.52 -15.32 3.61
CA GLU A 201 -14.39 -16.08 4.12
C GLU A 201 -13.04 -15.55 3.63
N ARG A 202 -13.01 -15.00 2.43
CA ARG A 202 -11.78 -14.53 1.77
C ARG A 202 -11.85 -13.07 1.42
N THR A 203 -10.69 -12.45 1.32
CA THR A 203 -10.61 -11.15 0.65
C THR A 203 -11.02 -11.32 -0.82
N VAL A 204 -11.95 -10.50 -1.27
CA VAL A 204 -12.37 -10.43 -2.66
C VAL A 204 -11.97 -9.08 -3.22
N ARG A 205 -11.15 -9.07 -4.27
CA ARG A 205 -10.87 -7.90 -5.08
C ARG A 205 -11.58 -8.08 -6.41
N ALA A 206 -12.30 -7.09 -6.84
CA ALA A 206 -13.13 -7.22 -8.02
C ALA A 206 -13.01 -6.03 -8.95
N TRP A 207 -13.16 -6.34 -10.23
CA TRP A 207 -13.62 -5.42 -11.24
C TRP A 207 -15.13 -5.67 -11.43
N ALA A 208 -15.91 -4.64 -11.25
CA ALA A 208 -17.37 -4.69 -11.36
C ALA A 208 -17.86 -3.57 -12.30
N HIS A 209 -18.04 -3.90 -13.59
CA HIS A 209 -18.41 -2.96 -14.65
C HIS A 209 -17.42 -1.79 -14.79
N GLY A 210 -16.11 -2.12 -14.76
CA GLY A 210 -15.02 -1.18 -14.88
C GLY A 210 -14.61 -0.49 -13.56
N GLU A 211 -15.36 -0.69 -12.48
CA GLU A 211 -15.05 -0.14 -11.15
C GLU A 211 -14.26 -1.16 -10.32
N GLN A 212 -13.24 -0.68 -9.64
CA GLN A 212 -12.50 -1.51 -8.68
C GLN A 212 -13.15 -1.45 -7.30
N VAL A 213 -13.33 -2.62 -6.69
CA VAL A 213 -13.82 -2.73 -5.32
C VAL A 213 -13.10 -3.88 -4.62
N TYR A 214 -12.94 -3.78 -3.32
CA TYR A 214 -12.53 -4.88 -2.46
C TYR A 214 -13.51 -5.09 -1.32
N VAL A 215 -13.60 -6.34 -0.88
CA VAL A 215 -14.37 -6.79 0.29
C VAL A 215 -13.41 -7.58 1.15
N VAL A 216 -13.09 -7.06 2.34
CA VAL A 216 -12.06 -7.62 3.23
C VAL A 216 -12.70 -8.02 4.55
N PRO A 217 -12.89 -9.31 4.82
CA PRO A 217 -13.42 -9.79 6.10
C PRO A 217 -12.40 -9.59 7.22
N ARG A 218 -12.89 -9.48 8.44
CA ARG A 218 -12.08 -9.50 9.66
C ARG A 218 -12.02 -10.89 10.26
N THR A 219 -10.86 -11.26 10.80
CA THR A 219 -10.70 -12.54 11.51
C THR A 219 -11.57 -12.55 12.78
N ASP A 220 -12.29 -13.62 12.99
CA ASP A 220 -13.14 -13.86 14.19
C ASP A 220 -14.16 -12.73 14.46
N SER A 221 -14.69 -12.11 13.40
CA SER A 221 -15.64 -11.01 13.47
C SER A 221 -16.65 -11.09 12.33
N ASP A 222 -17.83 -10.49 12.54
CA ASP A 222 -18.85 -10.27 11.53
C ASP A 222 -18.59 -8.98 10.69
N GLU A 223 -17.50 -8.27 10.98
CA GLU A 223 -17.13 -7.04 10.28
C GLU A 223 -16.45 -7.33 8.94
N VAL A 224 -16.87 -6.57 7.96
CA VAL A 224 -16.30 -6.56 6.61
C VAL A 224 -15.99 -5.13 6.20
N VAL A 225 -14.84 -4.93 5.57
CA VAL A 225 -14.42 -3.63 5.04
C VAL A 225 -14.59 -3.60 3.54
N VAL A 226 -15.35 -2.63 3.05
CA VAL A 226 -15.60 -2.37 1.63
C VAL A 226 -14.86 -1.10 1.21
N GLY A 227 -14.11 -1.17 0.15
CA GLY A 227 -13.37 -0.01 -0.35
C GLY A 227 -12.85 -0.19 -1.77
N ALA A 228 -12.19 0.79 -2.27
CA ALA A 228 -12.18 2.17 -1.83
C ALA A 228 -12.23 3.10 -3.03
N THR A 229 -12.80 4.27 -2.87
CA THR A 229 -12.66 5.31 -3.88
C THR A 229 -11.20 5.78 -3.99
N SER A 230 -10.86 6.41 -5.10
CA SER A 230 -9.55 6.99 -5.32
C SER A 230 -9.72 8.30 -6.08
N GLU A 231 -9.58 9.41 -5.37
CA GLU A 231 -9.90 10.73 -5.88
C GLU A 231 -8.81 11.73 -5.46
N GLU A 232 -8.37 12.55 -6.40
CA GLU A 232 -7.53 13.72 -6.11
C GLU A 232 -8.45 14.93 -6.03
N ARG A 233 -8.88 15.27 -4.83
CA ARG A 233 -9.77 16.40 -4.57
C ARG A 233 -9.42 17.12 -3.28
N ASP A 234 -9.58 18.40 -3.29
CA ASP A 234 -9.51 19.24 -2.09
C ASP A 234 -10.80 19.16 -1.27
N GLY A 235 -10.75 19.69 -0.06
CA GLY A 235 -11.90 19.83 0.80
C GLY A 235 -11.86 18.93 2.05
N PRO A 236 -12.95 18.90 2.84
CA PRO A 236 -12.96 18.21 4.11
C PRO A 236 -12.80 16.68 3.95
N LEU A 237 -12.25 16.03 4.98
CA LEU A 237 -12.10 14.58 5.06
C LEU A 237 -13.47 13.90 5.36
N LEU A 238 -14.44 14.18 4.50
CA LEU A 238 -15.78 13.61 4.59
C LEU A 238 -16.07 12.75 3.35
N PRO A 239 -16.74 11.60 3.52
CA PRO A 239 -17.17 10.76 2.42
C PRO A 239 -18.22 11.47 1.56
N THR A 240 -18.23 11.17 0.25
CA THR A 240 -19.25 11.69 -0.66
C THR A 240 -20.39 10.69 -0.81
N VAL A 241 -21.59 11.20 -1.10
CA VAL A 241 -22.76 10.34 -1.40
C VAL A 241 -22.46 9.46 -2.61
N GLU A 242 -21.85 10.03 -3.66
CA GLU A 242 -21.48 9.30 -4.88
C GLU A 242 -20.46 8.20 -4.57
N GLY A 243 -19.37 8.51 -3.84
CA GLY A 243 -18.33 7.56 -3.51
C GLY A 243 -18.87 6.37 -2.73
N VAL A 244 -19.67 6.64 -1.68
CA VAL A 244 -20.30 5.60 -0.87
C VAL A 244 -21.26 4.75 -1.70
N TRP A 245 -22.11 5.39 -2.53
CA TRP A 245 -23.05 4.68 -3.38
C TRP A 245 -22.34 3.75 -4.38
N ARG A 246 -21.30 4.25 -5.09
CA ARG A 246 -20.53 3.45 -6.05
C ARG A 246 -19.86 2.24 -5.39
N LEU A 247 -19.26 2.43 -4.23
CA LEU A 247 -18.64 1.34 -3.47
C LEU A 247 -19.65 0.26 -3.08
N LEU A 248 -20.77 0.67 -2.49
CA LEU A 248 -21.78 -0.27 -2.05
C LEU A 248 -22.48 -0.97 -3.23
N ASP A 249 -22.77 -0.25 -4.33
CA ASP A 249 -23.35 -0.86 -5.52
C ASP A 249 -22.44 -1.89 -6.17
N SER A 250 -21.14 -1.59 -6.29
CA SER A 250 -20.15 -2.53 -6.83
C SER A 250 -19.94 -3.72 -5.89
N ALA A 251 -19.79 -3.49 -4.58
CA ALA A 251 -19.54 -4.54 -3.61
C ALA A 251 -20.72 -5.55 -3.52
N ARG A 252 -21.96 -5.07 -3.46
CA ARG A 252 -23.16 -5.94 -3.39
C ARG A 252 -23.37 -6.80 -4.64
N ARG A 253 -22.91 -6.35 -5.81
CA ARG A 253 -22.92 -7.16 -7.04
C ARG A 253 -21.95 -8.33 -6.96
N VAL A 254 -20.80 -8.10 -6.32
CA VAL A 254 -19.76 -9.11 -6.13
C VAL A 254 -20.08 -10.04 -4.98
N VAL A 255 -20.57 -9.49 -3.86
CA VAL A 255 -20.92 -10.21 -2.64
C VAL A 255 -22.35 -9.82 -2.22
N PRO A 256 -23.39 -10.51 -2.71
CA PRO A 256 -24.81 -10.16 -2.46
C PRO A 256 -25.22 -10.15 -0.98
N ALA A 257 -24.53 -10.88 -0.12
CA ALA A 257 -24.73 -10.84 1.33
C ALA A 257 -24.69 -9.42 1.91
N LEU A 258 -23.95 -8.51 1.26
CA LEU A 258 -23.85 -7.12 1.67
C LEU A 258 -25.16 -6.32 1.53
N ASP A 259 -26.14 -6.81 0.77
CA ASP A 259 -27.46 -6.19 0.66
C ASP A 259 -28.19 -6.11 2.02
N ARG A 260 -27.91 -7.05 2.91
CA ARG A 260 -28.53 -7.14 4.25
C ARG A 260 -27.57 -6.74 5.37
N ALA A 261 -26.36 -6.34 5.04
CA ALA A 261 -25.39 -5.92 6.02
C ALA A 261 -25.74 -4.57 6.63
N ASN A 262 -25.39 -4.38 7.89
CA ASN A 262 -25.57 -3.10 8.57
C ASN A 262 -24.33 -2.22 8.38
N VAL A 263 -24.51 -0.99 7.91
CA VAL A 263 -23.42 -0.01 7.84
C VAL A 263 -23.05 0.42 9.27
N VAL A 264 -21.79 0.23 9.63
CA VAL A 264 -21.25 0.56 10.95
C VAL A 264 -20.52 1.90 10.91
N GLU A 265 -19.76 2.13 9.85
CA GLU A 265 -18.91 3.32 9.72
C GLU A 265 -18.64 3.63 8.25
N VAL A 266 -18.58 4.91 7.93
CA VAL A 266 -18.08 5.41 6.66
C VAL A 266 -16.95 6.40 6.95
N THR A 267 -15.77 6.13 6.42
CA THR A 267 -14.56 6.91 6.72
C THR A 267 -13.90 7.38 5.43
N SER A 268 -13.48 8.64 5.42
CA SER A 268 -12.70 9.25 4.33
C SER A 268 -11.33 9.68 4.84
N ARG A 269 -10.26 9.26 4.17
CA ARG A 269 -8.88 9.64 4.51
C ARG A 269 -8.04 9.79 3.24
N ASP A 270 -7.00 10.60 3.36
CA ASP A 270 -6.03 10.81 2.29
C ASP A 270 -4.87 9.83 2.42
N ARG A 271 -4.57 9.13 1.32
CA ARG A 271 -3.37 8.30 1.18
C ARG A 271 -2.21 9.18 0.76
N PRO A 272 -1.02 9.03 1.37
CA PRO A 272 0.17 9.80 0.99
C PRO A 272 0.80 9.23 -0.29
N GLY A 273 0.41 9.73 -1.45
CA GLY A 273 0.98 9.35 -2.75
C GLY A 273 2.25 10.14 -3.06
N THR A 274 3.20 9.50 -3.71
CA THR A 274 4.37 10.13 -4.35
C THR A 274 4.16 10.19 -5.86
N ALA A 275 5.03 10.88 -6.59
CA ALA A 275 4.93 10.98 -8.04
C ALA A 275 5.08 9.62 -8.76
N ASP A 276 5.87 8.72 -8.20
CA ASP A 276 6.19 7.39 -8.74
C ASP A 276 5.56 6.23 -7.94
N ASN A 277 4.69 6.53 -6.97
CA ASN A 277 4.07 5.61 -6.03
C ASN A 277 5.04 4.80 -5.14
N LEU A 278 6.34 5.04 -5.26
CA LEU A 278 7.36 4.44 -4.38
C LEU A 278 7.48 5.22 -3.07
N PRO A 279 7.66 4.57 -1.93
CA PRO A 279 7.84 5.28 -0.66
C PRO A 279 9.17 6.08 -0.65
N LEU A 280 9.22 7.07 0.21
CA LEU A 280 10.40 7.90 0.50
C LEU A 280 10.97 7.45 1.85
N VAL A 281 12.07 6.68 1.82
CA VAL A 281 12.68 6.10 3.03
C VAL A 281 14.17 6.35 3.03
N GLY A 282 14.64 7.18 3.94
CA GLY A 282 16.06 7.50 4.05
C GLY A 282 16.34 8.97 4.34
N PRO A 283 17.61 9.40 4.23
CA PRO A 283 18.04 10.75 4.60
C PRO A 283 17.51 11.82 3.65
N THR A 284 17.46 13.03 4.16
CA THR A 284 17.21 14.25 3.39
C THR A 284 18.52 15.02 3.18
N HIS A 285 18.41 16.28 2.71
CA HIS A 285 19.55 17.20 2.66
C HIS A 285 19.86 17.83 4.02
N GLU A 286 18.89 17.78 4.96
CA GLU A 286 19.11 18.26 6.32
C GLU A 286 19.77 17.15 7.15
N PRO A 287 20.96 17.41 7.71
CA PRO A 287 21.61 16.44 8.58
C PRO A 287 20.71 16.03 9.74
N GLY A 288 20.63 14.72 10.00
CA GLY A 288 19.78 14.18 11.08
C GLY A 288 18.29 14.13 10.76
N VAL A 289 17.84 14.43 9.54
CA VAL A 289 16.44 14.30 9.12
C VAL A 289 16.28 13.14 8.15
N VAL A 290 15.39 12.21 8.50
CA VAL A 290 15.07 10.98 7.75
C VAL A 290 13.59 10.99 7.39
N LEU A 291 13.24 10.67 6.14
CA LEU A 291 11.84 10.47 5.75
C LEU A 291 11.45 8.99 5.88
N ALA A 292 10.20 8.76 6.28
CA ALA A 292 9.50 7.48 6.24
C ALA A 292 8.05 7.75 5.78
N ALA A 293 7.89 8.08 4.50
CA ALA A 293 6.65 8.66 3.96
C ALA A 293 6.29 8.10 2.59
N GLY A 294 5.14 8.48 2.06
CA GLY A 294 4.79 8.23 0.66
C GLY A 294 4.42 6.78 0.32
N ALA A 295 4.04 5.97 1.29
CA ALA A 295 3.71 4.55 1.06
C ALA A 295 2.37 4.32 0.35
N TYR A 296 1.64 5.37 -0.02
CA TYR A 296 0.40 5.39 -0.79
C TYR A 296 -0.61 4.34 -0.30
N ARG A 297 -0.98 3.36 -1.16
CA ARG A 297 -1.93 2.28 -0.84
C ARG A 297 -1.31 1.18 0.03
N ASN A 298 0.00 1.06 0.00
CA ASN A 298 0.73 -0.05 0.60
C ASN A 298 1.29 0.24 2.00
N GLY A 299 0.83 1.32 2.66
CA GLY A 299 1.39 1.74 3.95
C GLY A 299 1.30 0.70 5.06
N VAL A 300 0.23 -0.11 5.08
CA VAL A 300 0.11 -1.25 6.01
C VAL A 300 1.11 -2.33 5.63
N LEU A 301 1.06 -2.80 4.41
CA LEU A 301 1.95 -3.86 3.90
C LEU A 301 3.43 -3.51 4.08
N LEU A 302 3.83 -2.28 3.75
CA LEU A 302 5.22 -1.83 3.78
C LEU A 302 5.73 -1.42 5.17
N ALA A 303 4.87 -1.34 6.19
CA ALA A 303 5.25 -0.86 7.51
C ALA A 303 6.47 -1.57 8.13
N PRO A 304 6.57 -2.92 8.16
CA PRO A 304 7.73 -3.60 8.73
C PRO A 304 9.00 -3.40 7.91
N LEU A 305 8.91 -3.33 6.57
CA LEU A 305 10.07 -3.06 5.71
C LEU A 305 10.57 -1.63 5.89
N ILE A 306 9.68 -0.65 5.89
CA ILE A 306 10.06 0.76 6.11
C ILE A 306 10.73 0.91 7.47
N ALA A 307 10.19 0.30 8.52
CA ALA A 307 10.79 0.33 9.85
C ALA A 307 12.21 -0.22 9.86
N ARG A 308 12.44 -1.35 9.20
CA ARG A 308 13.77 -1.95 9.06
C ARG A 308 14.73 -1.05 8.30
N LEU A 309 14.31 -0.52 7.14
CA LEU A 309 15.15 0.35 6.31
C LEU A 309 15.55 1.64 7.02
N VAL A 310 14.64 2.25 7.78
CA VAL A 310 14.96 3.43 8.61
C VAL A 310 15.99 3.09 9.68
N ALA A 311 15.80 1.99 10.38
CA ALA A 311 16.71 1.57 11.45
C ALA A 311 18.09 1.18 10.88
N ASP A 312 18.15 0.46 9.77
CA ASP A 312 19.39 0.11 9.07
C ASP A 312 20.14 1.38 8.65
N HIS A 313 19.41 2.38 8.10
CA HIS A 313 20.03 3.66 7.74
C HIS A 313 20.61 4.39 8.96
N ILE A 314 19.89 4.47 10.06
CA ILE A 314 20.34 5.16 11.29
C ILE A 314 21.59 4.50 11.87
N GLU A 315 21.71 3.18 11.79
CA GLU A 315 22.81 2.41 12.35
C GLU A 315 24.04 2.34 11.42
N THR A 316 23.82 2.23 10.11
CA THR A 316 24.89 1.88 9.15
C THR A 316 25.10 2.93 8.06
N GLY A 317 24.21 3.89 7.90
CA GLY A 317 24.20 4.85 6.80
C GLY A 317 23.74 4.27 5.45
N VAL A 318 23.38 2.98 5.38
CA VAL A 318 22.91 2.34 4.16
C VAL A 318 21.53 2.88 3.76
N VAL A 319 21.35 3.14 2.47
CA VAL A 319 20.09 3.60 1.88
C VAL A 319 19.72 2.70 0.71
N GLU A 320 18.52 2.21 0.69
CA GLU A 320 17.98 1.49 -0.48
C GLU A 320 17.65 2.48 -1.59
N ALA A 321 18.36 2.42 -2.70
CA ALA A 321 18.34 3.43 -3.76
C ALA A 321 16.94 3.66 -4.35
N VAL A 322 16.10 2.61 -4.44
CA VAL A 322 14.76 2.67 -5.03
C VAL A 322 13.78 3.49 -4.18
N VAL A 323 14.05 3.62 -2.88
CA VAL A 323 13.21 4.40 -1.94
C VAL A 323 13.90 5.66 -1.42
N ASP A 324 15.11 5.96 -1.86
CA ASP A 324 15.88 7.13 -1.41
C ASP A 324 15.10 8.43 -1.71
N PRO A 325 14.78 9.25 -0.69
CA PRO A 325 14.06 10.49 -0.90
C PRO A 325 14.74 11.47 -1.85
N ARG A 326 16.07 11.43 -1.94
CA ARG A 326 16.88 12.32 -2.77
C ARG A 326 16.60 12.15 -4.26
N ARG A 327 16.05 11.00 -4.71
CA ARG A 327 15.59 10.81 -6.08
C ARG A 327 14.49 11.80 -6.49
N SER A 328 13.68 12.25 -5.53
CA SER A 328 12.57 13.19 -5.74
C SER A 328 12.93 14.63 -5.37
N LEU A 329 14.09 14.85 -4.76
CA LEU A 329 14.56 16.17 -4.31
C LEU A 329 15.45 16.89 -5.34
N GLY A 330 15.55 16.37 -6.58
CA GLY A 330 16.24 17.02 -7.69
C GLY A 330 17.78 16.94 -7.67
N TYR A 331 18.35 16.02 -6.90
CA TYR A 331 19.79 15.78 -6.86
C TYR A 331 20.19 14.48 -7.56
N PRO A 332 21.39 14.42 -8.17
CA PRO A 332 21.91 13.18 -8.72
C PRO A 332 22.09 12.16 -7.57
N VAL A 333 21.38 11.06 -7.64
CA VAL A 333 21.66 9.90 -6.78
C VAL A 333 22.97 9.29 -7.26
N ASP A 334 24.02 9.35 -6.45
CA ASP A 334 25.25 8.62 -6.74
C ASP A 334 24.91 7.13 -6.89
N ARG A 335 25.03 6.61 -8.10
CA ARG A 335 24.80 5.20 -8.44
C ARG A 335 25.96 4.35 -7.91
N VAL A 336 26.14 4.31 -6.61
CA VAL A 336 27.11 3.42 -5.97
C VAL A 336 26.35 2.33 -5.23
N SER A 337 26.55 1.12 -5.74
CA SER A 337 26.23 -0.19 -5.20
C SER A 337 24.81 -0.74 -5.36
N LEU A 338 24.52 -1.20 -6.59
CA LEU A 338 23.78 -2.45 -6.78
C LEU A 338 24.66 -3.32 -7.66
N GLY A 339 25.25 -4.37 -7.11
CA GLY A 339 25.89 -5.45 -7.86
C GLY A 339 24.84 -6.27 -8.63
N LEU A 340 24.35 -5.69 -9.71
CA LEU A 340 23.61 -6.38 -10.78
C LEU A 340 24.45 -6.19 -12.06
N THR A 341 25.40 -7.09 -12.25
CA THR A 341 26.07 -7.33 -13.54
C THR A 341 25.07 -7.91 -14.53
N GLY A 342 25.00 -7.30 -15.72
CA GLY A 342 24.37 -7.87 -16.92
C GLY A 342 23.17 -7.06 -17.40
N THR A 343 23.24 -6.35 -18.44
CA THR A 343 23.57 -6.59 -19.82
C THR A 343 23.67 -5.25 -20.54
N GLU A 344 24.75 -5.10 -21.27
CA GLU A 344 24.95 -3.99 -22.21
C GLU A 344 23.85 -3.97 -23.27
N THR A 345 23.21 -2.83 -23.42
CA THR A 345 22.38 -2.53 -24.58
C THR A 345 23.31 -2.06 -25.71
N PRO A 346 23.21 -2.62 -26.94
CA PRO A 346 24.04 -2.16 -28.03
C PRO A 346 23.63 -0.76 -28.51
N ASP A 347 24.62 0.10 -28.62
CA ASP A 347 24.63 1.40 -29.28
C ASP A 347 24.06 1.30 -30.70
N LYS A 348 22.96 1.99 -30.97
CA LYS A 348 22.44 2.22 -32.31
C LYS A 348 22.65 3.67 -32.72
N SER A 349 23.91 4.02 -32.94
CA SER A 349 24.27 5.17 -33.77
C SER A 349 24.46 4.68 -35.21
N THR A 350 23.41 4.63 -35.98
CA THR A 350 23.51 4.56 -37.45
C THR A 350 22.71 5.71 -38.05
N LYS A 351 23.46 6.66 -38.57
CA LYS A 351 23.00 7.78 -39.39
C LYS A 351 22.22 7.24 -40.61
N CYS A 352 21.06 7.79 -40.83
CA CYS A 352 20.31 7.71 -42.07
C CYS A 352 20.86 8.74 -43.08
N PRO A 353 21.22 8.40 -44.31
CA PRO A 353 21.63 9.38 -45.32
C PRO A 353 20.39 10.03 -45.94
N SER A 354 20.50 11.34 -46.10
CA SER A 354 19.63 12.17 -46.89
C SER A 354 19.66 11.79 -48.38
N SER A 355 18.52 11.52 -48.98
CA SER A 355 18.38 11.55 -50.45
C SER A 355 17.43 12.68 -50.84
N ASN A 356 18.03 13.71 -51.48
CA ASN A 356 17.38 14.62 -52.42
C ASN A 356 16.92 13.89 -53.66
N THR A 357 15.74 14.19 -54.16
CA THR A 357 15.38 14.22 -55.59
C THR A 357 14.09 15.06 -55.71
N GLU A 358 14.25 16.13 -56.25
CA GLU A 358 13.82 16.91 -57.43
C GLU A 358 12.43 16.58 -58.01
N GLU A 359 11.76 17.70 -58.26
CA GLU A 359 10.59 18.00 -59.07
C GLU A 359 10.47 17.17 -60.38
N SER A 360 9.23 16.86 -60.76
CA SER A 360 8.68 17.36 -62.03
C SER A 360 7.24 16.91 -62.26
N ASP A 361 6.41 17.92 -62.56
CA ASP A 361 5.27 17.99 -63.46
C ASP A 361 4.55 16.71 -63.94
N ARG A 362 3.30 16.57 -63.58
CA ARG A 362 2.09 16.66 -64.43
C ARG A 362 0.81 16.40 -63.64
#